data_024835ed1e2f6f36fe0bc951a85e2517
#
_entry.id   024835ed1e2f6f36fe0bc951a85e2517
#
_cell.length_a   1.000
_cell.length_b   1.000
_cell.length_c   1.000
_cell.angle_alpha   90.00
_cell.angle_beta   90.00
_cell.angle_gamma   90.00
#
_symmetry.space_group_name_H-M   'P 1'
#
loop_
_entity.id
_entity.type
_entity.pdbx_description
1 polymer ?
#
loop_
_entity_poly.entity_id
_entity_poly.type
_entity_poly.pdbx_seq_one_letter_code
_entity_poly.pdbx_strand_id
1 'polypeptide(L)'
;MPINVPHAHLFNSVKLEVAKAKLGHAGRKSSYAALNLVAYIDMMTMLVIFLLMSFSATGEILFVQKNIVLPDAQNWTDLERAPVIGVSKDVVTLDGAQVATADELMKDSATGDFKIAELHDKLVTLKNNYKLLHPSEEFNGIAIVQSDKNVEFKMLKKIMYSVAVAGYQNLNFAVIPKAKGGGAAPAP
;
A
#
# COMPACT_ATOMS: atom_id res chain seq x y z
N MET A 1 97.52 30.24 3.24
CA MET A 1 96.35 31.13 3.20
C MET A 1 95.19 30.34 3.81
N PRO A 2 94.57 30.76 4.92
CA PRO A 2 93.44 30.06 5.51
C PRO A 2 92.19 30.51 4.78
N ILE A 3 91.36 29.53 4.29
CA ILE A 3 90.11 29.72 3.65
C ILE A 3 89.08 30.02 4.74
N ASN A 4 88.63 31.26 4.77
CA ASN A 4 87.58 31.68 5.71
C ASN A 4 86.22 31.19 5.17
N VAL A 5 85.66 30.18 5.82
CA VAL A 5 84.31 29.64 5.47
C VAL A 5 83.30 30.52 6.16
N PRO A 6 82.44 31.25 5.47
CA PRO A 6 81.41 32.01 6.11
C PRO A 6 80.46 31.07 6.82
N HIS A 7 80.38 31.19 8.13
CA HIS A 7 79.39 30.49 8.93
C HIS A 7 78.02 30.94 8.51
N ALA A 8 77.26 30.02 8.01
CA ALA A 8 75.82 30.25 7.65
C ALA A 8 75.00 30.47 8.92
N HIS A 9 74.96 31.70 9.38
CA HIS A 9 74.10 32.13 10.48
C HIS A 9 72.71 32.48 10.01
N LEU A 10 72.30 31.98 8.82
CA LEU A 10 71.02 32.34 8.22
C LEU A 10 69.80 31.72 8.91
N PHE A 11 69.98 30.72 9.75
CA PHE A 11 68.86 30.03 10.41
C PHE A 11 68.77 30.24 11.92
N ASN A 12 69.66 31.03 12.51
CA ASN A 12 69.67 31.24 13.97
C ASN A 12 68.77 32.42 14.44
N SER A 13 68.20 33.17 13.54
CA SER A 13 67.29 34.29 13.87
C SER A 13 65.80 33.96 13.85
N VAL A 14 65.44 32.81 13.33
CA VAL A 14 64.06 32.37 13.37
C VAL A 14 63.85 31.55 14.63
N LYS A 15 63.30 32.15 15.67
CA LYS A 15 62.93 31.46 16.91
C LYS A 15 61.93 30.36 16.52
N LEU A 16 62.41 29.11 16.51
CA LEU A 16 61.58 27.91 16.24
C LEU A 16 60.34 27.84 17.14
N GLU A 17 60.40 28.53 18.31
CA GLU A 17 59.23 28.61 19.19
C GLU A 17 58.08 29.43 18.60
N VAL A 18 58.35 30.52 17.84
CA VAL A 18 57.33 31.29 17.18
C VAL A 18 56.73 30.53 16.02
N ALA A 19 57.51 29.75 15.32
CA ALA A 19 57.02 28.84 14.28
C ALA A 19 56.19 27.71 14.86
N LYS A 20 56.62 27.08 15.97
CA LYS A 20 55.86 26.06 16.70
C LYS A 20 54.55 26.66 17.29
N ALA A 21 54.59 27.85 17.84
CA ALA A 21 53.40 28.48 18.35
C ALA A 21 52.34 28.79 17.25
N LYS A 22 52.80 29.18 16.07
CA LYS A 22 51.89 29.41 14.93
C LYS A 22 51.39 28.11 14.30
N LEU A 23 52.21 27.04 14.27
CA LEU A 23 51.80 25.72 13.79
C LEU A 23 50.94 24.97 14.83
N GLY A 24 51.22 25.17 16.12
CA GLY A 24 50.43 24.53 17.20
C GLY A 24 49.05 25.11 17.40
N HIS A 25 48.77 26.34 16.91
CA HIS A 25 47.45 26.93 16.95
C HIS A 25 46.65 26.72 15.68
N ALA A 26 47.23 26.12 14.66
CA ALA A 26 46.46 25.45 13.63
C ALA A 26 45.91 24.10 14.21
N GLY A 27 45.27 24.19 15.37
CA GLY A 27 44.47 23.13 15.89
C GLY A 27 43.59 22.70 14.71
N ARG A 28 43.79 21.48 14.22
CA ARG A 28 42.81 20.80 13.38
C ARG A 28 41.47 21.05 14.06
N LYS A 29 40.71 22.02 13.59
CA LYS A 29 39.29 22.04 13.81
C LYS A 29 38.86 20.71 13.25
N SER A 30 38.71 19.75 14.13
CA SER A 30 38.05 18.50 13.83
C SER A 30 36.69 18.92 13.27
N SER A 31 36.64 18.95 11.96
CA SER A 31 35.37 19.13 11.23
C SER A 31 34.60 17.82 11.28
N TYR A 32 34.52 17.23 12.46
CA TYR A 32 33.44 16.33 12.76
C TYR A 32 32.24 17.25 12.95
N ALA A 33 31.55 17.53 11.85
CA ALA A 33 30.15 17.88 11.95
C ALA A 33 29.55 16.76 12.78
N ALA A 34 29.30 17.00 14.07
CA ALA A 34 28.52 16.10 14.88
C ALA A 34 27.17 16.06 14.18
N LEU A 35 27.01 15.10 13.26
CA LEU A 35 25.74 14.79 12.65
C LEU A 35 24.82 14.52 13.83
N ASN A 36 23.86 15.38 14.01
CA ASN A 36 22.86 15.25 15.05
C ASN A 36 21.97 14.08 14.66
N LEU A 37 22.47 12.86 14.89
CA LEU A 37 21.80 11.60 14.57
C LEU A 37 20.39 11.58 15.15
N VAL A 38 20.20 12.19 16.31
CA VAL A 38 18.88 12.28 16.97
C VAL A 38 17.91 13.08 16.09
N ALA A 39 18.31 14.24 15.57
CA ALA A 39 17.46 15.05 14.69
C ALA A 39 17.18 14.34 13.36
N TYR A 40 18.14 13.55 12.84
CA TYR A 40 17.94 12.76 11.63
C TYR A 40 16.96 11.63 11.84
N ILE A 41 17.07 10.90 12.97
CA ILE A 41 16.14 9.82 13.32
C ILE A 41 14.73 10.38 13.53
N ASP A 42 14.57 11.53 14.18
CA ASP A 42 13.28 12.17 14.39
C ASP A 42 12.62 12.55 13.05
N MET A 43 13.37 13.14 12.13
CA MET A 43 12.89 13.44 10.79
C MET A 43 12.51 12.17 10.01
N MET A 44 13.29 11.09 10.13
CA MET A 44 12.98 9.80 9.49
C MET A 44 11.71 9.18 10.11
N THR A 45 11.57 9.21 11.42
CA THR A 45 10.37 8.67 12.09
C THR A 45 9.12 9.44 11.73
N MET A 46 9.16 10.77 11.68
CA MET A 46 8.06 11.62 11.22
C MET A 46 7.67 11.28 9.77
N LEU A 47 8.67 11.07 8.90
CA LEU A 47 8.43 10.74 7.50
C LEU A 47 7.78 9.35 7.36
N VAL A 48 8.24 8.38 8.15
CA VAL A 48 7.64 7.02 8.19
C VAL A 48 6.20 7.06 8.70
N ILE A 49 5.95 7.80 9.80
CA ILE A 49 4.59 7.95 10.35
C ILE A 49 3.70 8.67 9.33
N PHE A 50 4.18 9.73 8.68
CA PHE A 50 3.44 10.42 7.63
C PHE A 50 3.10 9.48 6.45
N LEU A 51 4.05 8.66 5.99
CA LEU A 51 3.80 7.67 4.95
C LEU A 51 2.78 6.63 5.39
N LEU A 52 2.89 6.12 6.63
CA LEU A 52 1.92 5.16 7.16
C LEU A 52 0.53 5.78 7.28
N MET A 53 0.42 7.03 7.73
CA MET A 53 -0.87 7.74 7.78
C MET A 53 -1.42 8.04 6.39
N SER A 54 -0.58 8.46 5.44
CA SER A 54 -0.99 8.65 4.04
C SER A 54 -1.50 7.35 3.42
N PHE A 55 -0.81 6.24 3.65
CA PHE A 55 -1.28 4.92 3.20
C PHE A 55 -2.58 4.52 3.87
N SER A 56 -2.76 4.82 5.16
CA SER A 56 -3.99 4.52 5.89
C SER A 56 -5.15 5.40 5.47
N ALA A 57 -4.90 6.66 5.13
CA ALA A 57 -5.94 7.59 4.68
C ALA A 57 -6.42 7.32 3.24
N THR A 58 -5.54 6.77 2.39
CA THR A 58 -5.89 6.32 1.02
C THR A 58 -6.24 4.82 1.00
N GLY A 59 -6.25 4.20 2.15
CA GLY A 59 -6.21 2.79 2.56
C GLY A 59 -7.19 1.81 1.97
N GLU A 60 -7.63 2.00 0.76
CA GLU A 60 -8.22 0.92 -0.03
C GLU A 60 -7.12 0.32 -0.92
N ILE A 61 -6.30 -0.54 -0.32
CA ILE A 61 -5.59 -1.54 -1.11
C ILE A 61 -6.68 -2.50 -1.62
N LEU A 62 -7.30 -2.12 -2.71
CA LEU A 62 -8.00 -3.09 -3.53
C LEU A 62 -6.94 -4.10 -3.94
N PHE A 63 -7.01 -5.30 -3.39
CA PHE A 63 -6.21 -6.42 -3.86
C PHE A 63 -6.62 -6.73 -5.29
N VAL A 64 -6.15 -5.91 -6.23
CA VAL A 64 -6.33 -6.18 -7.66
C VAL A 64 -5.50 -7.40 -7.96
N GLN A 65 -6.15 -8.54 -8.08
CA GLN A 65 -5.49 -9.74 -8.53
C GLN A 65 -4.91 -9.49 -9.93
N LYS A 66 -3.66 -9.86 -10.12
CA LYS A 66 -2.90 -9.66 -11.37
C LYS A 66 -3.61 -10.15 -12.65
N ASN A 67 -4.61 -11.00 -12.51
CA ASN A 67 -5.29 -11.68 -13.61
C ASN A 67 -6.73 -11.18 -13.86
N ILE A 68 -7.16 -10.09 -13.20
CA ILE A 68 -8.50 -9.53 -13.39
C ILE A 68 -8.39 -8.23 -14.19
N VAL A 69 -9.00 -8.20 -15.37
CA VAL A 69 -9.18 -6.98 -16.16
C VAL A 69 -10.58 -6.44 -15.87
N LEU A 70 -10.64 -5.35 -15.10
CA LEU A 70 -11.89 -4.72 -14.71
C LEU A 70 -12.62 -4.11 -15.92
N PRO A 71 -13.96 -4.11 -15.91
CA PRO A 71 -14.74 -3.43 -16.93
C PRO A 71 -14.68 -1.90 -16.78
N ASP A 72 -14.80 -1.19 -17.90
CA ASP A 72 -14.90 0.27 -17.93
C ASP A 72 -16.32 0.72 -17.57
N ALA A 73 -16.46 1.77 -16.74
CA ALA A 73 -17.75 2.36 -16.41
C ALA A 73 -17.76 3.87 -16.59
N GLN A 74 -18.90 4.42 -16.97
CA GLN A 74 -19.11 5.86 -17.11
C GLN A 74 -19.60 6.52 -15.81
N ASN A 75 -20.29 5.76 -14.97
CA ASN A 75 -20.76 6.20 -13.66
C ASN A 75 -20.01 5.39 -12.60
N TRP A 76 -19.36 6.06 -11.68
CA TRP A 76 -18.62 5.45 -10.60
C TRP A 76 -18.82 6.26 -9.31
N THR A 77 -18.68 5.60 -8.18
CA THR A 77 -18.74 6.18 -6.83
C THR A 77 -17.59 5.58 -6.04
N ASP A 78 -17.07 6.30 -5.07
CA ASP A 78 -16.03 5.78 -4.20
C ASP A 78 -16.54 4.55 -3.44
N LEU A 79 -15.66 3.55 -3.30
CA LEU A 79 -15.99 2.31 -2.62
C LEU A 79 -15.79 2.47 -1.12
N GLU A 80 -16.76 2.04 -0.34
CA GLU A 80 -16.61 1.89 1.11
C GLU A 80 -15.80 0.63 1.44
N ARG A 81 -15.21 0.59 2.64
CA ARG A 81 -14.47 -0.59 3.10
C ARG A 81 -15.43 -1.77 3.28
N ALA A 82 -15.26 -2.78 2.47
CA ALA A 82 -16.10 -3.98 2.44
C ALA A 82 -15.28 -5.19 1.95
N PRO A 83 -15.69 -6.43 2.25
CA PRO A 83 -15.02 -7.62 1.74
C PRO A 83 -15.01 -7.63 0.22
N VAL A 84 -13.84 -7.98 -0.35
CA VAL A 84 -13.60 -7.95 -1.79
C VAL A 84 -13.65 -9.36 -2.36
N ILE A 85 -14.55 -9.58 -3.29
CA ILE A 85 -14.72 -10.84 -4.01
C ILE A 85 -14.11 -10.70 -5.40
N GLY A 86 -12.96 -11.33 -5.63
CA GLY A 86 -12.31 -11.36 -6.93
C GLY A 86 -12.80 -12.52 -7.77
N VAL A 87 -13.24 -12.25 -8.98
CA VAL A 87 -13.76 -13.23 -9.93
C VAL A 87 -12.93 -13.21 -11.20
N SER A 88 -12.07 -14.21 -11.36
CA SER A 88 -11.33 -14.45 -12.60
C SER A 88 -11.97 -15.58 -13.38
N LYS A 89 -11.42 -15.88 -14.56
CA LYS A 89 -11.91 -17.00 -15.39
C LYS A 89 -11.76 -18.36 -14.72
N ASP A 90 -10.74 -18.52 -13.88
CA ASP A 90 -10.33 -19.82 -13.33
C ASP A 90 -10.61 -19.95 -11.84
N VAL A 91 -10.65 -18.82 -11.12
CA VAL A 91 -10.63 -18.80 -9.65
C VAL A 91 -11.52 -17.70 -9.10
N VAL A 92 -12.24 -18.01 -8.03
CA VAL A 92 -12.94 -17.05 -7.18
C VAL A 92 -12.19 -16.88 -5.87
N THR A 93 -11.97 -15.64 -5.47
CA THR A 93 -11.26 -15.31 -4.23
C THR A 93 -12.08 -14.39 -3.36
N LEU A 94 -11.83 -14.45 -2.06
CA LEU A 94 -12.38 -13.55 -1.05
C LEU A 94 -11.21 -12.93 -0.28
N ASP A 95 -11.07 -11.61 -0.33
CA ASP A 95 -9.96 -10.85 0.27
C ASP A 95 -8.58 -11.42 -0.10
N GLY A 96 -8.42 -11.85 -1.36
CA GLY A 96 -7.20 -12.45 -1.89
C GLY A 96 -7.01 -13.95 -1.60
N ALA A 97 -7.82 -14.55 -0.72
CA ALA A 97 -7.80 -15.99 -0.46
C ALA A 97 -8.69 -16.73 -1.45
N GLN A 98 -8.20 -17.80 -2.05
CA GLN A 98 -8.98 -18.64 -2.95
C GLN A 98 -10.12 -19.31 -2.19
N VAL A 99 -11.32 -19.28 -2.77
CA VAL A 99 -12.54 -19.85 -2.20
C VAL A 99 -13.13 -20.94 -3.08
N ALA A 100 -13.07 -20.78 -4.39
CA ALA A 100 -13.63 -21.75 -5.31
C ALA A 100 -12.90 -21.70 -6.65
N THR A 101 -12.95 -22.81 -7.37
CA THR A 101 -12.44 -22.90 -8.74
C THR A 101 -13.61 -22.76 -9.72
N ALA A 102 -13.38 -22.10 -10.86
CA ALA A 102 -14.40 -21.91 -11.89
C ALA A 102 -15.00 -23.25 -12.40
N ASP A 103 -14.18 -24.29 -12.51
CA ASP A 103 -14.60 -25.62 -12.95
C ASP A 103 -15.59 -26.26 -11.96
N GLU A 104 -15.41 -26.08 -10.65
CA GLU A 104 -16.33 -26.55 -9.62
C GLU A 104 -17.67 -25.82 -9.73
N LEU A 105 -17.63 -24.51 -9.93
CA LEU A 105 -18.82 -23.69 -10.10
C LEU A 105 -19.62 -24.04 -11.36
N MET A 106 -18.95 -24.44 -12.43
CA MET A 106 -19.60 -24.86 -13.66
C MET A 106 -20.25 -26.23 -13.51
N LYS A 107 -19.63 -27.18 -12.81
CA LYS A 107 -20.15 -28.52 -12.55
C LYS A 107 -21.40 -28.52 -11.68
N ASP A 108 -21.41 -27.73 -10.61
CA ASP A 108 -22.56 -27.58 -9.71
C ASP A 108 -23.75 -26.91 -10.38
N SER A 109 -23.55 -26.24 -11.51
CA SER A 109 -24.65 -25.67 -12.30
C SER A 109 -25.60 -26.73 -12.88
N ALA A 110 -25.15 -27.93 -13.03
CA ALA A 110 -25.98 -29.04 -13.54
C ALA A 110 -26.95 -29.59 -12.47
N THR A 111 -26.63 -29.42 -11.19
CA THR A 111 -27.40 -29.96 -10.04
C THR A 111 -28.45 -28.96 -9.51
N GLY A 112 -28.51 -27.72 -10.06
CA GLY A 112 -29.50 -26.71 -9.64
C GLY A 112 -29.15 -25.96 -8.36
N ASP A 113 -28.06 -26.28 -7.70
CA ASP A 113 -27.57 -25.56 -6.52
C ASP A 113 -26.79 -24.31 -6.96
N PHE A 114 -27.38 -23.14 -6.69
CA PHE A 114 -26.76 -21.85 -6.99
C PHE A 114 -25.88 -21.34 -5.85
N LYS A 115 -25.85 -22.02 -4.71
CA LYS A 115 -25.12 -21.59 -3.53
C LYS A 115 -23.70 -22.17 -3.54
N ILE A 116 -22.71 -21.31 -3.47
CA ILE A 116 -21.31 -21.68 -3.24
C ILE A 116 -21.11 -21.77 -1.73
N ALA A 117 -21.07 -23.01 -1.20
CA ALA A 117 -21.04 -23.24 0.25
C ALA A 117 -19.83 -22.58 0.93
N GLU A 118 -18.65 -22.76 0.37
CA GLU A 118 -17.40 -22.22 0.95
C GLU A 118 -17.37 -20.69 0.96
N LEU A 119 -17.82 -20.03 -0.11
CA LEU A 119 -17.93 -18.57 -0.16
C LEU A 119 -18.95 -18.06 0.88
N HIS A 120 -20.10 -18.71 0.96
CA HIS A 120 -21.15 -18.35 1.91
C HIS A 120 -20.64 -18.46 3.35
N ASP A 121 -20.01 -19.57 3.74
CA ASP A 121 -19.57 -19.82 5.11
C ASP A 121 -18.47 -18.84 5.54
N LYS A 122 -17.53 -18.52 4.65
CA LYS A 122 -16.53 -17.48 4.90
C LYS A 122 -17.15 -16.09 5.06
N LEU A 123 -18.12 -15.72 4.23
CA LEU A 123 -18.83 -14.45 4.34
C LEU A 123 -19.65 -14.33 5.62
N VAL A 124 -20.32 -15.41 6.04
CA VAL A 124 -21.03 -15.45 7.32
C VAL A 124 -20.07 -15.29 8.49
N THR A 125 -18.90 -15.92 8.42
CA THR A 125 -17.85 -15.76 9.43
C THR A 125 -17.37 -14.31 9.51
N LEU A 126 -17.08 -13.67 8.37
CA LEU A 126 -16.71 -12.25 8.32
C LEU A 126 -17.80 -11.34 8.91
N LYS A 127 -19.07 -11.59 8.58
CA LYS A 127 -20.21 -10.86 9.13
C LYS A 127 -20.30 -11.00 10.64
N ASN A 128 -20.12 -12.21 11.17
CA ASN A 128 -20.15 -12.46 12.60
C ASN A 128 -18.98 -11.78 13.31
N ASN A 129 -17.78 -11.84 12.73
CA ASN A 129 -16.60 -11.16 13.26
C ASN A 129 -16.82 -9.63 13.28
N TYR A 130 -17.39 -9.07 12.21
CA TYR A 130 -17.71 -7.64 12.18
C TYR A 130 -18.67 -7.24 13.31
N LYS A 131 -19.74 -7.99 13.53
CA LYS A 131 -20.70 -7.73 14.61
C LYS A 131 -20.09 -7.86 16.01
N LEU A 132 -19.12 -8.75 16.19
CA LEU A 132 -18.40 -8.89 17.46
C LEU A 132 -17.46 -7.71 17.74
N LEU A 133 -16.82 -7.19 16.69
CA LEU A 133 -15.89 -6.07 16.80
C LEU A 133 -16.61 -4.72 16.90
N HIS A 134 -17.79 -4.61 16.29
CA HIS A 134 -18.59 -3.38 16.21
C HIS A 134 -20.02 -3.59 16.71
N PRO A 135 -20.22 -3.84 18.02
CA PRO A 135 -21.54 -4.18 18.58
C PRO A 135 -22.54 -3.01 18.50
N SER A 136 -22.06 -1.78 18.35
CA SER A 136 -22.88 -0.57 18.30
C SER A 136 -23.19 -0.11 16.87
N GLU A 137 -22.63 -0.73 15.87
CA GLU A 137 -22.82 -0.36 14.46
C GLU A 137 -23.73 -1.37 13.76
N GLU A 138 -24.63 -0.85 12.92
CA GLU A 138 -25.43 -1.72 12.07
C GLU A 138 -24.56 -2.26 10.91
N PHE A 139 -24.76 -3.53 10.60
CA PHE A 139 -24.06 -4.17 9.49
C PHE A 139 -24.65 -3.70 8.16
N ASN A 140 -23.91 -2.90 7.40
CA ASN A 140 -24.36 -2.30 6.14
C ASN A 140 -24.58 -3.32 5.00
N GLY A 141 -24.08 -4.55 5.16
CA GLY A 141 -24.24 -5.61 4.18
C GLY A 141 -23.65 -5.29 2.81
N ILE A 142 -22.56 -4.50 2.76
CA ILE A 142 -21.88 -4.12 1.53
C ILE A 142 -20.80 -5.17 1.20
N ALA A 143 -20.70 -5.56 -0.07
CA ALA A 143 -19.60 -6.37 -0.60
C ALA A 143 -19.15 -5.81 -1.95
N ILE A 144 -17.86 -5.88 -2.21
CA ILE A 144 -17.25 -5.40 -3.46
C ILE A 144 -16.95 -6.61 -4.35
N VAL A 145 -17.44 -6.57 -5.58
CA VAL A 145 -17.17 -7.61 -6.58
C VAL A 145 -16.22 -7.07 -7.64
N GLN A 146 -15.05 -7.66 -7.73
CA GLN A 146 -14.07 -7.41 -8.80
C GLN A 146 -14.18 -8.54 -9.82
N SER A 147 -14.86 -8.32 -10.91
CA SER A 147 -15.03 -9.32 -11.97
C SER A 147 -14.19 -8.97 -13.19
N ASP A 148 -13.52 -9.98 -13.77
CA ASP A 148 -12.93 -9.84 -15.09
C ASP A 148 -14.05 -9.63 -16.14
N LYS A 149 -13.79 -8.74 -17.10
CA LYS A 149 -14.74 -8.40 -18.18
C LYS A 149 -15.15 -9.59 -19.05
N ASN A 150 -14.36 -10.66 -19.05
CA ASN A 150 -14.59 -11.86 -19.87
C ASN A 150 -15.21 -13.02 -19.08
N VAL A 151 -15.63 -12.80 -17.83
CA VAL A 151 -16.28 -13.83 -17.00
C VAL A 151 -17.70 -14.06 -17.49
N GLU A 152 -18.12 -15.31 -17.52
CA GLU A 152 -19.48 -15.67 -17.87
C GLU A 152 -20.48 -15.14 -16.84
N PHE A 153 -21.57 -14.53 -17.32
CA PHE A 153 -22.63 -13.98 -16.45
C PHE A 153 -23.26 -15.07 -15.54
N LYS A 154 -23.26 -16.33 -16.00
CA LYS A 154 -23.77 -17.47 -15.22
C LYS A 154 -22.99 -17.66 -13.92
N MET A 155 -21.65 -17.56 -13.97
CA MET A 155 -20.77 -17.61 -12.80
C MET A 155 -21.03 -16.42 -11.88
N LEU A 156 -21.08 -15.22 -12.44
CA LEU A 156 -21.35 -14.01 -11.69
C LEU A 156 -22.69 -14.09 -10.93
N LYS A 157 -23.73 -14.60 -11.59
CA LYS A 157 -25.07 -14.81 -10.97
C LYS A 157 -25.02 -15.74 -9.76
N LYS A 158 -24.24 -16.83 -9.81
CA LYS A 158 -24.06 -17.73 -8.66
C LYS A 158 -23.38 -17.04 -7.49
N ILE A 159 -22.33 -16.28 -7.78
CA ILE A 159 -21.58 -15.53 -6.77
C ILE A 159 -22.51 -14.52 -6.12
N MET A 160 -23.22 -13.70 -6.90
CA MET A 160 -24.18 -12.74 -6.39
C MET A 160 -25.26 -13.38 -5.51
N TYR A 161 -25.78 -14.53 -5.93
CA TYR A 161 -26.76 -15.28 -5.14
C TYR A 161 -26.18 -15.74 -3.80
N SER A 162 -24.96 -16.32 -3.80
CA SER A 162 -24.29 -16.80 -2.59
C SER A 162 -24.02 -15.66 -1.61
N VAL A 163 -23.62 -14.50 -2.13
CA VAL A 163 -23.33 -13.29 -1.34
C VAL A 163 -24.62 -12.71 -0.72
N ALA A 164 -25.72 -12.66 -1.50
CA ALA A 164 -27.01 -12.21 -1.04
C ALA A 164 -27.57 -13.13 0.08
N VAL A 165 -27.46 -14.46 -0.08
CA VAL A 165 -27.87 -15.44 0.94
C VAL A 165 -27.04 -15.33 2.21
N ALA A 166 -25.74 -14.97 2.12
CA ALA A 166 -24.90 -14.70 3.29
C ALA A 166 -25.31 -13.42 4.06
N GLY A 167 -26.18 -12.58 3.46
CA GLY A 167 -26.74 -11.39 4.07
C GLY A 167 -26.05 -10.08 3.66
N TYR A 168 -25.30 -10.09 2.56
CA TYR A 168 -24.74 -8.92 1.91
C TYR A 168 -25.71 -8.47 0.81
N GLN A 169 -26.50 -7.45 1.07
CA GLN A 169 -27.57 -7.01 0.17
C GLN A 169 -27.09 -5.93 -0.81
N ASN A 170 -26.04 -5.22 -0.47
CA ASN A 170 -25.48 -4.13 -1.26
C ASN A 170 -24.23 -4.63 -1.98
N LEU A 171 -24.31 -4.87 -3.28
CA LEU A 171 -23.21 -5.33 -4.10
C LEU A 171 -22.67 -4.19 -4.96
N ASN A 172 -21.44 -3.79 -4.73
CA ASN A 172 -20.73 -2.79 -5.50
C ASN A 172 -19.74 -3.48 -6.47
N PHE A 173 -19.81 -3.12 -7.74
CA PHE A 173 -18.86 -3.63 -8.72
C PHE A 173 -17.68 -2.70 -8.85
N ALA A 174 -16.47 -3.23 -8.70
CA ALA A 174 -15.26 -2.50 -8.99
C ALA A 174 -15.10 -2.34 -10.51
N VAL A 175 -14.94 -1.10 -10.96
CA VAL A 175 -14.85 -0.74 -12.37
C VAL A 175 -13.72 0.27 -12.60
N ILE A 176 -13.19 0.33 -13.82
CA ILE A 176 -12.26 1.38 -14.21
C ILE A 176 -13.06 2.56 -14.70
N PRO A 177 -12.87 3.77 -14.13
CA PRO A 177 -13.55 4.96 -14.64
C PRO A 177 -13.08 5.27 -16.06
N LYS A 178 -14.00 5.25 -17.01
CA LYS A 178 -13.72 5.71 -18.36
C LYS A 178 -13.80 7.22 -18.37
N ALA A 179 -12.70 7.89 -18.67
CA ALA A 179 -12.69 9.33 -18.84
C ALA A 179 -13.75 9.70 -19.91
N LYS A 180 -14.83 10.33 -19.48
CA LYS A 180 -15.74 11.04 -20.39
C LYS A 180 -14.89 12.12 -21.04
N GLY A 181 -14.77 12.10 -22.35
CA GLY A 181 -14.19 13.23 -23.08
C GLY A 181 -14.92 14.51 -22.65
N GLY A 182 -14.28 15.37 -21.85
CA GLY A 182 -14.68 16.72 -21.53
C GLY A 182 -15.96 16.88 -20.70
N GLY A 183 -15.94 16.44 -19.44
CA GLY A 183 -16.99 16.78 -18.46
C GLY A 183 -16.37 16.88 -17.07
N ALA A 184 -16.49 18.05 -16.43
CA ALA A 184 -15.90 18.37 -15.14
C ALA A 184 -16.20 17.32 -14.08
N ALA A 185 -15.18 16.98 -13.28
CA ALA A 185 -15.35 16.26 -12.03
C ALA A 185 -16.37 17.01 -11.13
N PRO A 186 -17.28 16.32 -10.43
CA PRO A 186 -18.01 16.97 -9.37
C PRO A 186 -17.03 17.43 -8.30
N ALA A 187 -17.04 18.72 -7.99
CA ALA A 187 -16.26 19.32 -6.92
C ALA A 187 -16.69 18.75 -5.55
N PRO A 188 -15.78 18.76 -4.55
CA PRO A 188 -15.99 18.19 -3.23
C PRO A 188 -17.14 18.84 -2.47
#